data_8e6ee12b3f560300951b12ea34d8c892
#
_entry.id   8e6ee12b3f560300951b12ea34d8c892
#
_cell.length_a   1.000
_cell.length_b   1.000
_cell.length_c   1.000
_cell.angle_alpha   90.00
_cell.angle_beta   90.00
_cell.angle_gamma   90.00
#
_symmetry.space_group_name_H-M   'P 1'
#
loop_
_entity.id
_entity.type
_entity.pdbx_description
1 polymer ?
#
loop_
_entity_poly.entity_id
_entity_poly.type
_entity_poly.pdbx_seq_one_letter_code
_entity_poly.pdbx_strand_id
1 'polypeptide(L)'
;MAFDSSAMVFSPLGAPTRASRWSVAMEATYLPRLSEAQRRPGIDKPESSNLSPVLPRPRVTLRTSWGVFEASWVPPLKVVDAQAHLLGLAYTRSLGEWRGVSLAPRLSLAAGTVRGAITCNRAATEQRGPDLAVYYASVCHGNNSDDSFQPRLAAGELVASRAIGTAGAYTYLAGGARVDRSRFDIGVKKRDGTRDADHPIIRLRDTRPHLAAGVRWPFGAHLSTVAEWFYAPGSISTIRASIALNGGRRP
;
A
#
# COMPACT_ATOMS: atom_id res chain seq x y z
N MET A 1 -4.94 -10.77 3.42
CA MET A 1 -5.57 -10.10 2.25
C MET A 1 -6.09 -8.70 2.56
N ALA A 2 -7.08 -8.49 3.46
CA ALA A 2 -7.57 -7.14 3.76
C ALA A 2 -6.49 -6.22 4.35
N PHE A 3 -5.57 -6.78 5.14
CA PHE A 3 -4.41 -6.09 5.67
C PHE A 3 -3.45 -5.65 4.55
N ASP A 4 -3.10 -6.56 3.64
CA ASP A 4 -2.18 -6.29 2.54
C ASP A 4 -2.76 -5.28 1.56
N SER A 5 -4.05 -5.41 1.21
CA SER A 5 -4.77 -4.44 0.39
C SER A 5 -4.76 -3.05 1.03
N SER A 6 -4.90 -2.96 2.37
CA SER A 6 -4.88 -1.67 3.08
C SER A 6 -3.52 -1.00 3.05
N ALA A 7 -2.44 -1.78 3.15
CA ALA A 7 -1.08 -1.27 3.02
C ALA A 7 -0.78 -0.73 1.63
N MET A 8 -1.44 -1.28 0.61
CA MET A 8 -1.27 -0.88 -0.79
C MET A 8 -2.07 0.34 -1.20
N VAL A 9 -2.97 0.86 -0.35
CA VAL A 9 -3.73 2.09 -0.64
C VAL A 9 -2.79 3.24 -0.96
N PHE A 10 -3.12 3.95 -2.01
CA PHE A 10 -2.38 5.11 -2.47
C PHE A 10 -2.80 6.34 -1.67
N SER A 11 -2.16 6.59 -0.54
CA SER A 11 -2.49 7.71 0.36
C SER A 11 -2.02 9.06 -0.17
N PRO A 12 -2.52 10.18 0.37
CA PRO A 12 -2.19 11.52 -0.11
C PRO A 12 -0.71 11.87 0.03
N LEU A 13 0.01 11.37 1.05
CA LEU A 13 1.42 11.71 1.36
C LEU A 13 1.77 13.17 1.09
N GLY A 14 1.04 14.02 1.74
CA GLY A 14 1.16 15.46 1.57
C GLY A 14 0.06 16.05 0.68
N ALA A 15 -0.47 17.16 1.14
CA ALA A 15 -1.36 17.96 0.32
C ALA A 15 -0.58 18.56 -0.85
N PRO A 16 -1.23 18.81 -1.98
CA PRO A 16 -0.59 19.48 -3.10
C PRO A 16 -0.12 20.87 -2.69
N THR A 17 1.18 21.10 -2.65
CA THR A 17 1.73 22.43 -2.40
C THR A 17 1.59 23.31 -3.64
N ARG A 18 1.37 24.60 -3.42
CA ARG A 18 1.35 25.59 -4.52
C ARG A 18 2.73 25.84 -5.12
N ALA A 19 3.81 25.34 -4.52
CA ALA A 19 5.19 25.77 -4.80
C ALA A 19 5.88 25.07 -5.98
N SER A 20 5.47 23.84 -6.34
CA SER A 20 6.16 23.09 -7.42
C SER A 20 5.19 22.61 -8.50
N ARG A 21 5.67 22.59 -9.74
CA ARG A 21 4.92 22.03 -10.88
C ARG A 21 4.97 20.52 -10.93
N TRP A 22 6.08 19.95 -10.52
CA TRP A 22 6.27 18.50 -10.48
C TRP A 22 7.09 18.09 -9.26
N SER A 23 6.94 16.86 -8.85
CA SER A 23 7.82 16.22 -7.89
C SER A 23 8.02 14.75 -8.21
N VAL A 24 9.21 14.25 -7.89
CA VAL A 24 9.52 12.82 -7.88
C VAL A 24 9.87 12.42 -6.46
N ALA A 25 9.24 11.40 -5.95
CA ALA A 25 9.40 10.97 -4.57
C ALA A 25 9.65 9.47 -4.47
N MET A 26 10.36 9.09 -3.41
CA MET A 26 10.40 7.72 -2.92
C MET A 26 9.60 7.64 -1.64
N GLU A 27 8.54 6.86 -1.66
CA GLU A 27 7.69 6.53 -0.51
C GLU A 27 8.18 5.22 0.11
N ALA A 28 8.13 5.12 1.42
CA ALA A 28 8.31 3.90 2.19
C ALA A 28 7.11 3.74 3.14
N THR A 29 6.37 2.65 3.01
CA THR A 29 5.28 2.27 3.92
C THR A 29 5.78 1.18 4.85
N TYR A 30 5.74 1.42 6.15
CA TYR A 30 6.01 0.38 7.15
C TYR A 30 4.83 -0.59 7.22
N LEU A 31 5.10 -1.87 7.16
CA LEU A 31 4.12 -2.95 7.28
C LEU A 31 4.25 -3.58 8.67
N PRO A 32 3.39 -3.25 9.64
CA PRO A 32 3.45 -3.84 10.97
C PRO A 32 3.21 -5.34 10.87
N ARG A 33 3.78 -6.07 11.81
CA ARG A 33 3.54 -7.52 11.89
C ARG A 33 2.07 -7.80 12.17
N LEU A 34 1.52 -8.81 11.53
CA LEU A 34 0.18 -9.29 11.82
C LEU A 34 0.08 -9.69 13.30
N SER A 35 -1.00 -9.30 13.96
CA SER A 35 -1.32 -9.78 15.30
C SER A 35 -1.54 -11.30 15.28
N GLU A 36 -1.48 -11.94 16.44
CA GLU A 36 -1.68 -13.39 16.52
C GLU A 36 -3.08 -13.80 16.01
N ALA A 37 -4.11 -13.02 16.33
CA ALA A 37 -5.46 -13.23 15.83
C ALA A 37 -5.57 -13.09 14.31
N GLN A 38 -4.85 -12.13 13.71
CA GLN A 38 -4.78 -11.96 12.26
C GLN A 38 -3.98 -13.06 11.56
N ARG A 39 -3.03 -13.67 12.26
CA ARG A 39 -2.20 -14.76 11.74
C ARG A 39 -2.89 -16.12 11.77
N ARG A 40 -3.95 -16.26 12.55
CA ARG A 40 -4.74 -17.51 12.69
C ARG A 40 -6.18 -17.29 12.20
N PRO A 41 -6.38 -17.00 10.91
CA PRO A 41 -7.74 -16.83 10.36
C PRO A 41 -8.52 -18.16 10.32
N GLY A 42 -7.87 -19.29 10.54
CA GLY A 42 -8.40 -20.64 10.61
C GLY A 42 -7.70 -21.48 11.69
N ILE A 43 -8.23 -22.67 11.97
CA ILE A 43 -7.82 -23.52 13.10
C ILE A 43 -6.42 -24.10 12.89
N ASP A 44 -6.00 -24.32 11.64
CA ASP A 44 -4.90 -25.26 11.33
C ASP A 44 -3.61 -24.61 10.83
N LYS A 45 -3.58 -23.32 10.48
CA LYS A 45 -2.38 -22.70 9.93
C LYS A 45 -2.17 -21.26 10.35
N PRO A 46 -1.12 -20.95 11.12
CA PRO A 46 -0.70 -19.57 11.33
C PRO A 46 -0.14 -18.98 10.03
N GLU A 47 -0.74 -17.91 9.53
CA GLU A 47 -0.23 -17.17 8.38
C GLU A 47 1.18 -16.61 8.65
N SER A 48 1.97 -16.47 7.60
CA SER A 48 3.28 -15.85 7.74
C SER A 48 3.16 -14.38 8.15
N SER A 49 4.05 -13.93 9.00
CA SER A 49 4.31 -12.52 9.20
C SER A 49 4.80 -11.93 7.87
N ASN A 50 4.51 -10.68 7.63
CA ASN A 50 4.77 -9.87 6.43
C ASN A 50 5.86 -10.39 5.48
N LEU A 51 5.55 -10.40 4.18
CA LEU A 51 6.50 -10.71 3.11
C LEU A 51 7.66 -9.70 3.07
N SER A 52 7.41 -8.45 3.48
CA SER A 52 8.41 -7.39 3.63
C SER A 52 7.96 -6.43 4.74
N PRO A 53 8.84 -5.98 5.63
CA PRO A 53 8.51 -4.98 6.64
C PRO A 53 8.31 -3.58 6.07
N VAL A 54 8.79 -3.33 4.85
CA VAL A 54 8.70 -2.03 4.18
C VAL A 54 8.30 -2.23 2.72
N LEU A 55 7.33 -1.44 2.26
CA LEU A 55 6.93 -1.37 0.87
C LEU A 55 7.45 -0.06 0.25
N PRO A 56 8.52 -0.10 -0.56
CA PRO A 56 8.99 1.06 -1.28
C PRO A 56 8.10 1.34 -2.50
N ARG A 57 7.84 2.62 -2.77
CA ARG A 57 7.00 3.04 -3.89
C ARG A 57 7.50 4.35 -4.50
N PRO A 58 8.11 4.34 -5.67
CA PRO A 58 8.34 5.52 -6.48
C PRO A 58 7.02 6.22 -6.81
N ARG A 59 7.03 7.55 -6.74
CA ARG A 59 5.86 8.40 -7.00
C ARG A 59 6.26 9.60 -7.82
N VAL A 60 5.42 9.97 -8.78
CA VAL A 60 5.54 11.20 -9.56
C VAL A 60 4.26 12.00 -9.37
N THR A 61 4.42 13.31 -9.18
CA THR A 61 3.32 14.24 -9.05
C THR A 61 3.45 15.33 -10.10
N LEU A 62 2.36 15.63 -10.77
CA LEU A 62 2.26 16.71 -11.76
C LEU A 62 1.11 17.64 -11.40
N ARG A 63 1.40 18.93 -11.27
CA ARG A 63 0.41 19.97 -11.04
C ARG A 63 0.05 20.64 -12.34
N THR A 64 -1.22 20.77 -12.60
CA THR A 64 -1.82 21.51 -13.72
C THR A 64 -2.76 22.59 -13.20
N SER A 65 -3.35 23.38 -14.10
CA SER A 65 -4.45 24.32 -13.78
C SER A 65 -5.71 23.60 -13.30
N TRP A 66 -5.90 22.35 -13.68
CA TRP A 66 -7.10 21.56 -13.37
C TRP A 66 -7.00 20.85 -12.02
N GLY A 67 -5.78 20.60 -11.53
CA GLY A 67 -5.53 19.88 -10.29
C GLY A 67 -4.16 19.22 -10.26
N VAL A 68 -4.02 18.27 -9.37
CA VAL A 68 -2.78 17.51 -9.16
C VAL A 68 -3.01 16.06 -9.55
N PHE A 69 -2.21 15.57 -10.46
CA PHE A 69 -2.14 14.19 -10.87
C PHE A 69 -0.95 13.51 -10.20
N GLU A 70 -1.16 12.32 -9.73
CA GLU A 70 -0.12 11.50 -9.11
C GLU A 70 -0.10 10.13 -9.76
N ALA A 71 1.08 9.61 -9.99
CA ALA A 71 1.30 8.23 -10.41
C ALA A 71 2.32 7.57 -9.48
N SER A 72 2.15 6.30 -9.21
CA SER A 72 3.09 5.49 -8.43
C SER A 72 3.27 4.13 -9.07
N TRP A 73 4.43 3.56 -8.86
CA TRP A 73 4.77 2.25 -9.38
C TRP A 73 5.64 1.48 -8.39
N VAL A 74 5.21 0.28 -8.03
CA VAL A 74 6.08 -0.70 -7.37
C VAL A 74 6.63 -1.61 -8.44
N PRO A 75 7.94 -1.52 -8.74
CA PRO A 75 8.56 -2.35 -9.76
C PRO A 75 8.55 -3.83 -9.35
N PRO A 76 8.58 -4.77 -10.31
CA PRO A 76 8.50 -6.21 -10.06
C PRO A 76 9.81 -6.76 -9.47
N LEU A 77 10.25 -6.18 -8.35
CA LEU A 77 11.40 -6.66 -7.60
C LEU A 77 10.98 -7.83 -6.71
N LYS A 78 11.78 -8.88 -6.72
CA LYS A 78 11.59 -10.00 -5.82
C LYS A 78 12.14 -9.63 -4.44
N VAL A 79 11.26 -9.59 -3.44
CA VAL A 79 11.63 -9.36 -2.04
C VAL A 79 11.25 -10.60 -1.25
N VAL A 80 12.24 -11.25 -0.65
CA VAL A 80 12.08 -12.56 -0.04
C VAL A 80 11.56 -13.54 -1.10
N ASP A 81 10.40 -14.17 -0.93
CA ASP A 81 9.82 -15.10 -1.89
C ASP A 81 8.61 -14.53 -2.64
N ALA A 82 8.42 -13.22 -2.64
CA ALA A 82 7.34 -12.55 -3.32
C ALA A 82 7.83 -11.46 -4.30
N GLN A 83 7.10 -11.31 -5.39
CA GLN A 83 7.31 -10.27 -6.39
C GLN A 83 6.04 -9.44 -6.52
N ALA A 84 6.14 -8.14 -6.26
CA ALA A 84 5.03 -7.21 -6.36
C ALA A 84 5.20 -6.32 -7.59
N HIS A 85 4.15 -6.16 -8.37
CA HIS A 85 4.03 -5.21 -9.47
C HIS A 85 2.73 -4.44 -9.31
N LEU A 86 2.80 -3.20 -8.83
CA LEU A 86 1.63 -2.38 -8.50
C LEU A 86 1.72 -1.03 -9.20
N LEU A 87 0.60 -0.58 -9.73
CA LEU A 87 0.42 0.77 -10.27
C LEU A 87 -0.62 1.50 -9.44
N GLY A 88 -0.39 2.78 -9.19
CA GLY A 88 -1.32 3.67 -8.53
C GLY A 88 -1.47 4.98 -9.30
N LEU A 89 -2.69 5.49 -9.37
CA LEU A 89 -3.02 6.79 -9.95
C LEU A 89 -3.88 7.55 -8.95
N ALA A 90 -3.69 8.87 -8.86
CA ALA A 90 -4.60 9.72 -8.09
C ALA A 90 -4.76 11.09 -8.74
N TYR A 91 -5.90 11.70 -8.44
CA TYR A 91 -6.25 13.05 -8.83
C TYR A 91 -6.77 13.82 -7.62
N THR A 92 -6.26 15.02 -7.41
CA THR A 92 -6.65 15.91 -6.32
C THR A 92 -7.00 17.28 -6.88
N ARG A 93 -8.13 17.84 -6.48
CA ARG A 93 -8.57 19.19 -6.89
C ARG A 93 -8.77 20.08 -5.66
N SER A 94 -8.15 21.24 -5.61
CA SER A 94 -8.40 22.20 -4.54
C SER A 94 -9.79 22.82 -4.71
N LEU A 95 -10.58 22.85 -3.63
CA LEU A 95 -11.87 23.55 -3.57
C LEU A 95 -11.72 25.01 -3.13
N GLY A 96 -10.57 25.36 -2.54
CA GLY A 96 -10.29 26.67 -2.00
C GLY A 96 -9.72 26.61 -0.59
N GLU A 97 -9.61 27.78 0.01
CA GLU A 97 -9.09 27.96 1.35
C GLU A 97 -10.12 28.70 2.22
N TRP A 98 -10.35 28.19 3.42
CA TRP A 98 -11.22 28.82 4.40
C TRP A 98 -10.51 28.88 5.74
N ARG A 99 -10.35 30.09 6.29
CA ARG A 99 -9.65 30.34 7.58
C ARG A 99 -8.24 29.72 7.67
N GLY A 100 -7.49 29.75 6.57
CA GLY A 100 -6.15 29.18 6.50
C GLY A 100 -6.11 27.65 6.37
N VAL A 101 -7.26 26.99 6.15
CA VAL A 101 -7.36 25.56 5.86
C VAL A 101 -7.74 25.38 4.41
N SER A 102 -6.91 24.72 3.64
CA SER A 102 -7.20 24.31 2.26
C SER A 102 -7.93 22.97 2.26
N LEU A 103 -9.02 22.87 1.48
CA LEU A 103 -9.79 21.64 1.30
C LEU A 103 -9.62 21.12 -0.13
N ALA A 104 -9.45 19.82 -0.27
CA ALA A 104 -9.26 19.17 -1.56
C ALA A 104 -9.83 17.73 -1.59
N PRO A 105 -10.86 17.45 -2.38
CA PRO A 105 -11.25 16.08 -2.70
C PRO A 105 -10.15 15.40 -3.50
N ARG A 106 -9.95 14.12 -3.21
CA ARG A 106 -8.99 13.26 -3.87
C ARG A 106 -9.61 11.92 -4.22
N LEU A 107 -9.36 11.47 -5.44
CA LEU A 107 -9.70 10.14 -5.92
C LEU A 107 -8.41 9.39 -6.20
N SER A 108 -8.36 8.12 -5.85
CA SER A 108 -7.20 7.27 -6.14
C SER A 108 -7.60 5.87 -6.56
N LEU A 109 -6.77 5.29 -7.42
CA LEU A 109 -6.88 3.92 -7.92
C LEU A 109 -5.55 3.23 -7.72
N ALA A 110 -5.57 1.95 -7.36
CA ALA A 110 -4.38 1.10 -7.36
C ALA A 110 -4.75 -0.29 -7.84
N ALA A 111 -3.90 -0.86 -8.68
CA ALA A 111 -4.06 -2.22 -9.18
C ALA A 111 -2.70 -2.86 -9.46
N GLY A 112 -2.68 -4.20 -9.48
CA GLY A 112 -1.47 -4.93 -9.84
C GLY A 112 -1.52 -6.40 -9.50
N THR A 113 -0.35 -6.97 -9.31
CA THR A 113 -0.18 -8.40 -8.98
C THR A 113 0.95 -8.57 -8.00
N VAL A 114 0.73 -9.42 -7.00
CA VAL A 114 1.77 -9.95 -6.11
C VAL A 114 1.83 -11.45 -6.32
N ARG A 115 2.99 -11.98 -6.71
CA ARG A 115 3.22 -13.41 -6.94
C ARG A 115 4.24 -13.94 -5.94
N GLY A 116 4.08 -15.20 -5.52
CA GLY A 116 5.05 -15.85 -4.66
C GLY A 116 4.48 -17.08 -3.96
N ALA A 117 5.34 -17.78 -3.25
CA ALA A 117 4.98 -18.93 -2.43
C ALA A 117 4.37 -18.45 -1.10
N ILE A 118 3.13 -17.99 -1.12
CA ILE A 118 2.45 -17.41 0.05
C ILE A 118 1.81 -18.54 0.89
N THR A 119 1.10 -19.45 0.22
CA THR A 119 0.36 -20.54 0.87
C THR A 119 1.28 -21.67 1.28
N CYS A 120 2.18 -22.11 0.41
CA CYS A 120 3.12 -23.18 0.63
C CYS A 120 4.56 -22.66 0.48
N ASN A 121 5.24 -22.44 1.60
CA ASN A 121 6.60 -21.93 1.63
C ASN A 121 7.45 -22.76 2.60
N ARG A 122 8.48 -23.44 2.09
CA ARG A 122 9.37 -24.29 2.87
C ARG A 122 10.16 -23.52 3.95
N ALA A 123 10.67 -22.34 3.61
CA ALA A 123 11.42 -21.54 4.57
C ALA A 123 10.56 -21.12 5.77
N ALA A 124 9.25 -20.88 5.56
CA ALA A 124 8.32 -20.59 6.65
C ALA A 124 8.05 -21.82 7.53
N THR A 125 8.08 -23.04 6.98
CA THR A 125 7.88 -24.27 7.74
C THR A 125 9.09 -24.60 8.60
N GLU A 126 10.29 -24.41 8.09
CA GLU A 126 11.54 -24.64 8.82
C GLU A 126 11.70 -23.71 10.03
N GLN A 127 11.20 -22.48 9.93
CA GLN A 127 11.26 -21.49 11.02
C GLN A 127 10.17 -21.66 12.08
N ARG A 128 9.14 -22.45 11.85
CA ARG A 128 7.90 -22.45 12.67
C ARG A 128 7.57 -23.79 13.35
N GLY A 129 8.31 -24.83 13.07
CA GLY A 129 8.21 -26.10 13.77
C GLY A 129 7.43 -27.20 13.04
N PRO A 130 7.24 -28.34 13.74
CA PRO A 130 6.82 -29.59 13.11
C PRO A 130 5.43 -29.58 12.49
N ASP A 131 4.45 -28.85 13.05
CA ASP A 131 3.07 -28.83 12.54
C ASP A 131 2.99 -28.25 11.13
N LEU A 132 3.78 -27.20 10.85
CA LEU A 132 3.84 -26.64 9.51
C LEU A 132 4.65 -27.50 8.55
N ALA A 133 5.62 -28.25 9.03
CA ALA A 133 6.33 -29.22 8.21
C ALA A 133 5.38 -30.35 7.76
N VAL A 134 4.50 -30.83 8.64
CA VAL A 134 3.46 -31.82 8.32
C VAL A 134 2.48 -31.24 7.30
N TYR A 135 2.01 -30.01 7.51
CA TYR A 135 1.14 -29.32 6.54
C TYR A 135 1.82 -29.18 5.16
N TYR A 136 3.08 -28.75 5.13
CA TYR A 136 3.83 -28.62 3.88
C TYR A 136 3.99 -29.96 3.14
N ALA A 137 4.23 -31.05 3.88
CA ALA A 137 4.36 -32.38 3.28
C ALA A 137 3.01 -32.94 2.79
N SER A 138 1.92 -32.75 3.56
CA SER A 138 0.62 -33.35 3.28
C SER A 138 -0.24 -32.54 2.30
N VAL A 139 -0.36 -31.24 2.52
CA VAL A 139 -1.22 -30.34 1.71
C VAL A 139 -0.46 -29.76 0.52
N CYS A 140 0.78 -29.35 0.73
CA CYS A 140 1.62 -28.76 -0.31
C CYS A 140 2.41 -29.81 -1.12
N HIS A 141 2.33 -31.09 -0.73
CA HIS A 141 3.06 -32.21 -1.35
C HIS A 141 4.57 -32.00 -1.47
N GLY A 142 5.16 -31.24 -0.56
CA GLY A 142 6.59 -30.88 -0.57
C GLY A 142 6.97 -29.82 -1.60
N ASN A 143 6.02 -29.18 -2.25
CA ASN A 143 6.25 -28.14 -3.27
C ASN A 143 5.88 -26.73 -2.79
N ASN A 144 6.65 -25.73 -3.20
CA ASN A 144 6.26 -24.33 -3.02
C ASN A 144 5.08 -24.00 -3.93
N SER A 145 4.11 -23.24 -3.41
CA SER A 145 2.98 -22.74 -4.21
C SER A 145 3.41 -21.64 -5.19
N ASP A 146 2.61 -21.46 -6.23
CA ASP A 146 2.70 -20.34 -7.18
C ASP A 146 1.43 -19.49 -7.07
N ASP A 147 1.35 -18.75 -5.95
CA ASP A 147 0.18 -17.95 -5.63
C ASP A 147 0.20 -16.60 -6.34
N SER A 148 -0.98 -16.09 -6.65
CA SER A 148 -1.16 -14.77 -7.26
C SER A 148 -2.24 -13.98 -6.52
N PHE A 149 -1.86 -12.84 -5.93
CA PHE A 149 -2.76 -11.87 -5.36
C PHE A 149 -2.89 -10.67 -6.32
N GLN A 150 -4.11 -10.33 -6.70
CA GLN A 150 -4.44 -9.27 -7.63
C GLN A 150 -5.29 -8.21 -6.92
N PRO A 151 -4.67 -7.21 -6.25
CA PRO A 151 -5.39 -6.09 -5.65
C PRO A 151 -5.99 -5.18 -6.71
N ARG A 152 -7.21 -4.71 -6.48
CA ARG A 152 -7.89 -3.64 -7.23
C ARG A 152 -8.58 -2.74 -6.23
N LEU A 153 -8.06 -1.54 -6.06
CA LEU A 153 -8.46 -0.59 -5.04
C LEU A 153 -8.92 0.72 -5.70
N ALA A 154 -10.00 1.27 -5.20
CA ALA A 154 -10.44 2.63 -5.50
C ALA A 154 -10.74 3.33 -4.19
N ALA A 155 -10.33 4.60 -4.03
CA ALA A 155 -10.62 5.37 -2.84
C ALA A 155 -11.04 6.80 -3.17
N GLY A 156 -11.97 7.33 -2.37
CA GLY A 156 -12.36 8.74 -2.36
C GLY A 156 -12.07 9.33 -0.98
N GLU A 157 -11.43 10.48 -0.95
CA GLU A 157 -10.95 11.14 0.27
C GLU A 157 -11.23 12.64 0.22
N LEU A 158 -11.43 13.24 1.38
CA LEU A 158 -11.34 14.69 1.56
C LEU A 158 -10.05 14.99 2.35
N VAL A 159 -9.20 15.85 1.79
CA VAL A 159 -7.94 16.28 2.40
C VAL A 159 -8.10 17.70 2.89
N ALA A 160 -7.88 17.93 4.17
CA ALA A 160 -7.77 19.24 4.79
C ALA A 160 -6.29 19.50 5.13
N SER A 161 -5.75 20.65 4.76
CA SER A 161 -4.36 21.00 5.03
C SER A 161 -4.19 22.43 5.50
N ARG A 162 -3.21 22.66 6.39
CA ARG A 162 -2.89 23.97 6.97
C ARG A 162 -1.39 24.20 6.99
N ALA A 163 -0.96 25.39 6.60
CA ALA A 163 0.43 25.81 6.73
C ALA A 163 0.85 25.94 8.21
N ILE A 164 2.09 25.59 8.51
CA ILE A 164 2.71 25.70 9.83
C ILE A 164 3.92 26.62 9.72
N GLY A 165 3.90 27.70 10.49
CA GLY A 165 4.99 28.69 10.48
C GLY A 165 5.22 29.31 9.12
N THR A 166 6.42 29.87 8.92
CA THR A 166 6.81 30.62 7.71
C THR A 166 7.67 29.78 6.73
N ALA A 167 8.13 28.60 7.16
CA ALA A 167 9.06 27.77 6.37
C ALA A 167 8.40 26.96 5.26
N GLY A 168 7.10 27.14 5.00
CA GLY A 168 6.35 26.40 3.99
C GLY A 168 6.04 24.94 4.37
N ALA A 169 6.20 24.59 5.64
CA ALA A 169 5.72 23.33 6.19
C ALA A 169 4.19 23.35 6.32
N TYR A 170 3.56 22.18 6.26
CA TYR A 170 2.13 22.06 6.53
C TYR A 170 1.75 20.70 7.08
N THR A 171 0.68 20.70 7.89
CA THR A 171 -0.02 19.49 8.29
C THR A 171 -1.20 19.22 7.39
N TYR A 172 -1.63 17.98 7.36
CA TYR A 172 -2.86 17.58 6.71
C TYR A 172 -3.55 16.44 7.45
N LEU A 173 -4.85 16.40 7.26
CA LEU A 173 -5.72 15.31 7.67
C LEU A 173 -6.52 14.89 6.44
N ALA A 174 -6.59 13.61 6.17
CA ALA A 174 -7.41 13.04 5.12
C ALA A 174 -8.35 12.00 5.70
N GLY A 175 -9.58 11.97 5.21
CA GLY A 175 -10.55 10.96 5.58
C GLY A 175 -11.39 10.57 4.39
N GLY A 176 -11.76 9.30 4.32
CA GLY A 176 -12.52 8.81 3.19
C GLY A 176 -12.88 7.33 3.30
N ALA A 177 -13.29 6.79 2.19
CA ALA A 177 -13.60 5.38 2.05
C ALA A 177 -12.90 4.79 0.81
N ARG A 178 -12.57 3.51 0.91
CA ARG A 178 -12.03 2.74 -0.19
C ARG A 178 -12.92 1.54 -0.49
N VAL A 179 -12.93 1.15 -1.75
CA VAL A 179 -13.52 -0.10 -2.24
C VAL A 179 -12.38 -1.02 -2.67
N ASP A 180 -12.40 -2.25 -2.18
CA ASP A 180 -11.47 -3.31 -2.53
C ASP A 180 -12.20 -4.39 -3.33
N ARG A 181 -11.64 -4.76 -4.48
CA ARG A 181 -12.07 -5.87 -5.32
C ARG A 181 -10.87 -6.71 -5.70
N SER A 182 -10.31 -7.41 -4.72
CA SER A 182 -9.11 -8.21 -4.91
C SER A 182 -9.43 -9.68 -5.17
N ARG A 183 -8.52 -10.35 -5.88
CA ARG A 183 -8.57 -11.78 -6.15
C ARG A 183 -7.27 -12.42 -5.66
N PHE A 184 -7.40 -13.51 -4.92
CA PHE A 184 -6.28 -14.35 -4.53
C PHE A 184 -6.45 -15.73 -5.14
N ASP A 185 -5.49 -16.14 -5.91
CA ASP A 185 -5.42 -17.39 -6.65
C ASP A 185 -4.36 -18.27 -5.99
N ILE A 186 -4.78 -19.38 -5.36
CA ILE A 186 -3.92 -20.24 -4.58
C ILE A 186 -3.33 -21.31 -5.50
N GLY A 187 -2.04 -21.18 -5.81
CA GLY A 187 -1.33 -22.04 -6.73
C GLY A 187 -0.67 -23.24 -6.07
N VAL A 188 -1.44 -24.09 -5.37
CA VAL A 188 -0.91 -25.36 -4.83
C VAL A 188 -0.50 -26.29 -5.97
N LYS A 189 0.57 -27.04 -5.77
CA LYS A 189 1.10 -28.01 -6.75
C LYS A 189 0.79 -29.43 -6.33
N LYS A 190 0.60 -30.31 -7.31
CA LYS A 190 0.50 -31.76 -7.13
C LYS A 190 1.88 -32.35 -6.79
N ARG A 191 1.93 -33.65 -6.46
CA ARG A 191 3.19 -34.36 -6.14
C ARG A 191 4.20 -34.33 -7.27
N ASP A 192 3.74 -34.29 -8.52
CA ASP A 192 4.58 -34.19 -9.72
C ASP A 192 5.13 -32.78 -10.00
N GLY A 193 4.79 -31.80 -9.13
CA GLY A 193 5.19 -30.40 -9.28
C GLY A 193 4.32 -29.59 -10.23
N THR A 194 3.34 -30.20 -10.90
CA THR A 194 2.39 -29.47 -11.76
C THR A 194 1.38 -28.69 -10.90
N ARG A 195 0.91 -27.56 -11.40
CA ARG A 195 -0.13 -26.77 -10.72
C ARG A 195 -1.44 -27.55 -10.72
N ASP A 196 -2.13 -27.56 -9.56
CA ASP A 196 -3.44 -28.17 -9.50
C ASP A 196 -4.46 -27.33 -10.30
N ALA A 197 -5.20 -27.97 -11.20
CA ALA A 197 -6.22 -27.30 -12.01
C ALA A 197 -7.41 -26.81 -11.17
N ASP A 198 -7.74 -27.53 -10.10
CA ASP A 198 -8.86 -27.23 -9.19
C ASP A 198 -8.44 -26.33 -8.03
N HIS A 199 -7.51 -25.41 -8.28
CA HIS A 199 -7.00 -24.52 -7.25
C HIS A 199 -8.05 -23.51 -6.74
N PRO A 200 -8.08 -23.21 -5.42
CA PRO A 200 -9.05 -22.28 -4.85
C PRO A 200 -8.79 -20.83 -5.29
N ILE A 201 -9.87 -20.13 -5.61
CA ILE A 201 -9.85 -18.70 -5.90
C ILE A 201 -10.67 -17.98 -4.85
N ILE A 202 -10.03 -17.11 -4.08
CA ILE A 202 -10.68 -16.28 -3.07
C ILE A 202 -10.87 -14.88 -3.66
N ARG A 203 -12.09 -14.36 -3.59
CA ARG A 203 -12.44 -13.01 -4.02
C ARG A 203 -12.79 -12.18 -2.80
N LEU A 204 -12.07 -11.06 -2.63
CA LEU A 204 -12.36 -10.06 -1.62
C LEU A 204 -13.17 -8.94 -2.25
N ARG A 205 -14.32 -8.62 -1.64
CA ARG A 205 -15.09 -7.41 -1.93
C ARG A 205 -15.38 -6.74 -0.61
N ASP A 206 -14.85 -5.56 -0.42
CA ASP A 206 -14.93 -4.86 0.86
C ASP A 206 -14.95 -3.35 0.66
N THR A 207 -15.62 -2.66 1.55
CA THR A 207 -15.63 -1.19 1.60
C THR A 207 -15.26 -0.76 3.02
N ARG A 208 -14.20 0.03 3.16
CA ARG A 208 -13.68 0.45 4.47
C ARG A 208 -13.41 1.92 4.53
N PRO A 209 -13.75 2.57 5.66
CA PRO A 209 -13.26 3.91 5.95
C PRO A 209 -11.76 3.87 6.19
N HIS A 210 -11.11 5.01 6.00
CA HIS A 210 -9.73 5.21 6.40
C HIS A 210 -9.47 6.68 6.75
N LEU A 211 -8.41 6.87 7.52
CA LEU A 211 -7.90 8.17 7.92
C LEU A 211 -6.40 8.22 7.64
N ALA A 212 -5.91 9.41 7.31
CA ALA A 212 -4.49 9.69 7.23
C ALA A 212 -4.22 11.06 7.85
N ALA A 213 -3.16 11.17 8.62
CA ALA A 213 -2.69 12.43 9.18
C ALA A 213 -1.18 12.54 8.97
N GLY A 214 -0.71 13.70 8.57
CA GLY A 214 0.70 13.83 8.27
C GLY A 214 1.22 15.25 8.29
N VAL A 215 2.53 15.33 8.16
CA VAL A 215 3.27 16.58 8.07
C VAL A 215 4.21 16.52 6.88
N ARG A 216 4.25 17.59 6.10
CA ARG A 216 5.27 17.80 5.08
C ARG A 216 6.21 18.92 5.51
N TRP A 217 7.49 18.63 5.39
CA TRP A 217 8.56 19.57 5.72
C TRP A 217 9.45 19.83 4.51
N PRO A 218 9.50 21.07 4.01
CA PRO A 218 10.43 21.41 2.94
C PRO A 218 11.86 21.63 3.51
N PHE A 219 12.86 21.15 2.78
CA PHE A 219 14.28 21.41 3.02
C PHE A 219 14.81 22.22 1.84
N GLY A 220 14.87 23.53 2.01
CA GLY A 220 15.23 24.44 0.94
C GLY A 220 14.23 24.47 -0.21
N ALA A 221 14.70 24.73 -1.43
CA ALA A 221 13.84 24.99 -2.59
C ALA A 221 13.38 23.73 -3.32
N HIS A 222 14.13 22.64 -3.21
CA HIS A 222 13.97 21.48 -4.09
C HIS A 222 13.71 20.16 -3.36
N LEU A 223 13.92 20.11 -2.06
CA LEU A 223 13.73 18.87 -1.30
C LEU A 223 12.56 19.03 -0.32
N SER A 224 11.80 17.97 -0.12
CA SER A 224 10.82 17.90 0.96
C SER A 224 10.68 16.47 1.46
N THR A 225 10.31 16.34 2.73
CA THR A 225 9.95 15.07 3.33
C THR A 225 8.51 15.09 3.80
N VAL A 226 7.91 13.93 3.89
CA VAL A 226 6.58 13.71 4.47
C VAL A 226 6.67 12.56 5.44
N ALA A 227 6.02 12.73 6.59
CA ALA A 227 5.69 11.66 7.51
C ALA A 227 4.16 11.59 7.63
N GLU A 228 3.60 10.41 7.51
CA GLU A 228 2.16 10.17 7.54
C GLU A 228 1.84 8.97 8.42
N TRP A 229 0.85 9.12 9.28
CA TRP A 229 0.16 8.02 9.91
C TRP A 229 -1.10 7.70 9.11
N PHE A 230 -1.29 6.43 8.77
CA PHE A 230 -2.46 5.92 8.05
C PHE A 230 -3.17 4.87 8.89
N TYR A 231 -4.49 4.96 8.96
CA TYR A 231 -5.33 4.08 9.75
C TYR A 231 -6.54 3.61 8.94
N ALA A 232 -6.74 2.30 8.90
CA ALA A 232 -7.95 1.67 8.37
C ALA A 232 -8.52 0.73 9.43
N PRO A 233 -9.70 1.04 10.03
CA PRO A 233 -10.30 0.25 11.10
C PRO A 233 -10.43 -1.22 10.75
N GLY A 234 -10.10 -2.10 11.70
CA GLY A 234 -10.14 -3.54 11.52
C GLY A 234 -9.15 -4.11 10.50
N SER A 235 -8.21 -3.30 10.02
CA SER A 235 -7.22 -3.71 9.01
C SER A 235 -5.80 -3.33 9.40
N ILE A 236 -5.41 -2.06 9.30
CA ILE A 236 -4.03 -1.62 9.51
C ILE A 236 -3.94 -0.26 10.18
N SER A 237 -2.92 -0.12 11.04
CA SER A 237 -2.35 1.17 11.45
C SER A 237 -0.89 1.16 11.03
N THR A 238 -0.46 2.14 10.26
CA THR A 238 0.89 2.16 9.69
C THR A 238 1.46 3.57 9.57
N ILE A 239 2.78 3.64 9.50
CA ILE A 239 3.52 4.88 9.24
C ILE A 239 4.06 4.81 7.82
N ARG A 240 3.97 5.94 7.14
CA ARG A 240 4.52 6.15 5.81
C ARG A 240 5.44 7.36 5.84
N ALA A 241 6.51 7.28 5.09
CA ALA A 241 7.44 8.39 4.91
C ALA A 241 7.77 8.55 3.44
N SER A 242 8.08 9.75 3.01
CA SER A 242 8.62 9.98 1.67
C SER A 242 9.64 11.10 1.65
N ILE A 243 10.56 11.01 0.69
CA ILE A 243 11.49 12.06 0.32
C ILE A 243 11.20 12.42 -1.13
N ALA A 244 11.03 13.71 -1.41
CA ALA A 244 10.67 14.22 -2.73
C ALA A 244 11.60 15.31 -3.23
N LEU A 245 12.02 15.19 -4.49
CA LEU A 245 12.61 16.27 -5.27
C LEU A 245 11.49 17.05 -5.95
N ASN A 246 11.52 18.36 -5.82
CA ASN A 246 10.50 19.27 -6.33
C ASN A 246 11.12 20.20 -7.38
N GLY A 247 10.38 20.45 -8.48
CA GLY A 247 10.87 21.33 -9.53
C GLY A 247 9.77 22.16 -10.18
N GLY A 248 10.20 23.12 -11.03
CA GLY A 248 9.31 23.99 -11.74
C GLY A 248 8.62 25.00 -10.82
N ARG A 249 9.36 25.97 -10.25
CA ARG A 249 8.75 27.12 -9.57
C ARG A 249 7.77 27.82 -10.54
N ARG A 250 6.59 28.21 -10.06
CA ARG A 250 5.80 29.21 -10.77
C ARG A 250 6.60 30.54 -10.74
N PRO A 251 6.70 31.22 -11.87
CA PRO A 251 7.14 32.59 -11.87
C PRO A 251 6.23 33.45 -11.02
#